data_e88562e4102ea08ca92d5d55c2a8f5d8
#
_entry.id   e88562e4102ea08ca92d5d55c2a8f5d8
#
_cell.length_a   1.000
_cell.length_b   1.000
_cell.length_c   1.000
_cell.angle_alpha   90.00
_cell.angle_beta   90.00
_cell.angle_gamma   90.00
#
_symmetry.space_group_name_H-M   'P 1'
#
loop_
_entity.id
_entity.type
_entity.pdbx_description
1 polymer ?
#
loop_
_entity_poly.entity_id
_entity_poly.type
_entity_poly.pdbx_seq_one_letter_code
_entity_poly.pdbx_strand_id
1 'polypeptide(L)'
;FPNEPEYHQAVEEVLNTIEDTYNRNIEFEKSNLIERLCIPDRIFSFRVTWTDDQGNVHTNMGYRIQHNNAIGPYKGGIRFHSSVNLSILKFLAFEQTFKNSLTTLPMGGAKGGSDFNPKGKSNAEIMRFCQAYILELWRNIGPGTDIPAGDIGVGGREVNYMYGMYKKLARENSGTFTGKGLESGGSLIRPEATGYGNVYFLLEMLKTRNIELKGKTV
;
A
#
# COMPACT_ATOMS: atom_id res chain seq x y z
N PHE A 1 -6.08 16.90 12.20
CA PHE A 1 -4.89 16.89 11.29
C PHE A 1 -4.98 18.06 10.30
N PRO A 2 -4.65 19.31 10.71
CA PRO A 2 -4.97 20.52 9.91
C PRO A 2 -4.17 20.67 8.61
N ASN A 3 -3.11 19.92 8.40
CA ASN A 3 -2.20 20.07 7.25
C ASN A 3 -2.17 18.81 6.34
N GLU A 4 -3.30 18.14 6.19
CA GLU A 4 -3.40 16.88 5.44
C GLU A 4 -4.54 16.95 4.41
N PRO A 5 -4.45 17.85 3.39
CA PRO A 5 -5.54 18.10 2.46
C PRO A 5 -5.95 16.88 1.63
N GLU A 6 -5.00 16.08 1.16
CA GLU A 6 -5.29 14.87 0.38
C GLU A 6 -6.01 13.83 1.23
N TYR A 7 -5.64 13.73 2.51
CA TYR A 7 -6.31 12.82 3.42
C TYR A 7 -7.76 13.27 3.73
N HIS A 8 -7.96 14.56 3.98
CA HIS A 8 -9.29 15.11 4.25
C HIS A 8 -10.24 14.91 3.07
N GLN A 9 -9.77 15.17 1.84
CA GLN A 9 -10.56 14.95 0.63
C GLN A 9 -11.00 13.49 0.51
N ALA A 10 -10.09 12.54 0.66
CA ALA A 10 -10.40 11.12 0.56
C ALA A 10 -11.40 10.65 1.64
N VAL A 11 -11.25 11.13 2.86
CA VAL A 11 -12.20 10.84 3.95
C VAL A 11 -13.58 11.37 3.62
N GLU A 12 -13.71 12.62 3.20
CA GLU A 12 -14.98 13.23 2.82
C GLU A 12 -15.68 12.47 1.70
N GLU A 13 -14.94 12.14 0.63
CA GLU A 13 -15.47 11.38 -0.51
C GLU A 13 -16.05 10.03 -0.08
N VAL A 14 -15.32 9.28 0.74
CA VAL A 14 -15.79 7.96 1.21
C VAL A 14 -16.98 8.09 2.16
N LEU A 15 -16.90 9.00 3.16
CA LEU A 15 -17.98 9.17 4.14
C LEU A 15 -19.30 9.57 3.48
N ASN A 16 -19.27 10.43 2.48
CA ASN A 16 -20.45 10.82 1.71
C ASN A 16 -21.12 9.60 1.02
N THR A 17 -20.34 8.60 0.61
CA THR A 17 -20.89 7.40 -0.05
C THR A 17 -21.52 6.41 0.93
N ILE A 18 -21.14 6.40 2.19
CA ILE A 18 -21.64 5.46 3.21
C ILE A 18 -22.65 6.10 4.19
N GLU A 19 -22.94 7.38 4.05
CA GLU A 19 -23.77 8.16 4.97
C GLU A 19 -25.14 7.50 5.22
N ASP A 20 -25.86 7.13 4.17
CA ASP A 20 -27.16 6.48 4.28
C ASP A 20 -27.11 5.15 5.07
N THR A 21 -26.03 4.37 4.87
CA THR A 21 -25.82 3.11 5.57
C THR A 21 -25.48 3.35 7.04
N TYR A 22 -24.66 4.35 7.32
CA TYR A 22 -24.28 4.74 8.67
C TYR A 22 -25.52 5.20 9.47
N ASN A 23 -26.31 6.10 8.90
CA ASN A 23 -27.48 6.69 9.57
C ASN A 23 -28.61 5.67 9.88
N ARG A 24 -28.66 4.56 9.15
CA ARG A 24 -29.62 3.46 9.41
C ARG A 24 -29.20 2.52 10.56
N ASN A 25 -27.96 2.63 11.05
CA ASN A 25 -27.39 1.70 12.02
C ASN A 25 -26.89 2.44 13.26
N ILE A 26 -27.76 2.64 14.24
CA ILE A 26 -27.46 3.36 15.49
C ILE A 26 -26.24 2.78 16.24
N GLU A 27 -25.95 1.51 16.08
CA GLU A 27 -24.78 0.86 16.69
C GLU A 27 -23.45 1.37 16.13
N PHE A 28 -23.44 1.90 14.90
CA PHE A 28 -22.25 2.52 14.32
C PHE A 28 -21.90 3.83 15.04
N GLU A 29 -22.89 4.64 15.36
CA GLU A 29 -22.70 5.87 16.14
C GLU A 29 -22.23 5.53 17.56
N LYS A 30 -22.91 4.62 18.25
CA LYS A 30 -22.56 4.19 19.63
C LYS A 30 -21.14 3.62 19.72
N SER A 31 -20.67 2.97 18.66
CA SER A 31 -19.30 2.40 18.61
C SER A 31 -18.24 3.39 18.16
N ASN A 32 -18.60 4.65 17.91
CA ASN A 32 -17.73 5.69 17.38
C ASN A 32 -17.00 5.27 16.09
N LEU A 33 -17.76 4.60 15.20
CA LEU A 33 -17.19 3.93 14.03
C LEU A 33 -16.45 4.90 13.09
N ILE A 34 -17.01 6.10 12.85
CA ILE A 34 -16.42 7.09 11.91
C ILE A 34 -15.03 7.52 12.39
N GLU A 35 -14.87 7.91 13.67
CA GLU A 35 -13.56 8.31 14.18
C GLU A 35 -12.54 7.16 14.08
N ARG A 36 -12.96 5.94 14.42
CA ARG A 36 -12.11 4.74 14.34
C ARG A 36 -11.72 4.39 12.90
N LEU A 37 -12.55 4.70 11.92
CA LEU A 37 -12.21 4.54 10.50
C LEU A 37 -11.29 5.66 10.00
N CYS A 38 -11.40 6.86 10.54
CA CYS A 38 -10.62 8.03 10.11
C CYS A 38 -9.28 8.17 10.84
N ILE A 39 -9.00 7.40 11.88
CA ILE A 39 -7.73 7.47 12.61
C ILE A 39 -6.96 6.17 12.38
N PRO A 40 -5.77 6.22 11.76
CA PRO A 40 -4.92 5.02 11.62
C PRO A 40 -4.55 4.42 12.98
N ASP A 41 -4.48 3.09 13.05
CA ASP A 41 -4.02 2.40 14.26
C ASP A 41 -2.59 2.79 14.64
N ARG A 42 -1.69 2.92 13.64
CA ARG A 42 -0.28 3.30 13.85
C ARG A 42 0.30 4.00 12.65
N ILE A 43 1.19 4.94 12.91
CA ILE A 43 2.00 5.63 11.91
C ILE A 43 3.47 5.50 12.31
N PHE A 44 4.26 4.91 11.43
CA PHE A 44 5.72 4.89 11.54
C PHE A 44 6.30 5.92 10.57
N SER A 45 7.12 6.80 11.09
CA SER A 45 7.87 7.79 10.32
C SER A 45 9.33 7.69 10.72
N PHE A 46 10.21 7.51 9.76
CA PHE A 46 11.61 7.23 10.00
C PHE A 46 12.50 7.82 8.92
N ARG A 47 13.76 8.06 9.28
CA ARG A 47 14.80 8.50 8.35
C ARG A 47 15.43 7.29 7.66
N VAL A 48 15.55 7.37 6.34
CA VAL A 48 16.28 6.39 5.52
C VAL A 48 17.57 7.03 5.02
N THR A 49 18.70 6.54 5.45
CA THR A 49 20.03 7.01 5.02
C THR A 49 20.66 5.97 4.09
N TRP A 50 21.12 6.41 2.92
CA TRP A 50 21.70 5.53 1.91
C TRP A 50 22.82 6.24 1.14
N THR A 51 23.65 5.48 0.41
CA THR A 51 24.81 6.01 -0.32
C THR A 51 24.64 5.76 -1.82
N ASP A 52 24.90 6.78 -2.65
CA ASP A 52 24.89 6.67 -4.11
C ASP A 52 26.14 5.93 -4.64
N ASP A 53 26.24 5.79 -5.97
CA ASP A 53 27.37 5.12 -6.62
C ASP A 53 28.66 5.94 -6.58
N GLN A 54 28.58 7.24 -6.28
CA GLN A 54 29.71 8.13 -6.10
C GLN A 54 30.22 8.20 -4.65
N GLY A 55 29.55 7.52 -3.73
CA GLY A 55 29.89 7.53 -2.30
C GLY A 55 29.26 8.67 -1.50
N ASN A 56 28.36 9.46 -2.10
CA ASN A 56 27.66 10.52 -1.38
C ASN A 56 26.51 9.94 -0.55
N VAL A 57 26.35 10.48 0.66
CA VAL A 57 25.29 10.07 1.59
C VAL A 57 24.03 10.91 1.36
N HIS A 58 22.90 10.23 1.21
CA HIS A 58 21.58 10.82 1.02
C HIS A 58 20.65 10.46 2.15
N THR A 59 19.66 11.28 2.37
CA THR A 59 18.61 11.08 3.40
C THR A 59 17.23 11.30 2.79
N ASN A 60 16.34 10.35 3.03
CA ASN A 60 14.93 10.41 2.65
C ASN A 60 14.04 10.11 3.85
N MET A 61 12.76 10.52 3.78
CA MET A 61 11.76 10.12 4.75
C MET A 61 11.12 8.80 4.33
N GLY A 62 11.01 7.89 5.27
CA GLY A 62 10.27 6.63 5.14
C GLY A 62 9.02 6.64 6.02
N TYR A 63 7.96 6.00 5.54
CA TYR A 63 6.69 5.90 6.25
C TYR A 63 6.08 4.52 6.11
N ARG A 64 5.33 4.09 7.15
CA ARG A 64 4.36 3.00 7.09
C ARG A 64 3.15 3.36 7.93
N ILE A 65 1.99 3.36 7.30
CA ILE A 65 0.70 3.60 7.95
C ILE A 65 -0.02 2.26 8.05
N GLN A 66 -0.17 1.75 9.26
CA GLN A 66 -1.02 0.63 9.59
C GLN A 66 -2.39 1.20 9.94
N HIS A 67 -3.29 1.17 8.95
CA HIS A 67 -4.52 1.93 9.06
C HIS A 67 -5.58 1.18 9.87
N ASN A 68 -5.91 -0.04 9.49
CA ASN A 68 -6.94 -0.83 10.15
C ASN A 68 -6.71 -2.32 9.95
N ASN A 69 -6.83 -3.12 11.00
CA ASN A 69 -6.67 -4.57 10.99
C ASN A 69 -7.91 -5.34 11.49
N ALA A 70 -9.08 -4.71 11.51
CA ALA A 70 -10.30 -5.32 12.05
C ALA A 70 -10.68 -6.63 11.37
N ILE A 71 -10.37 -6.80 10.09
CA ILE A 71 -10.73 -8.00 9.30
C ILE A 71 -9.52 -8.87 8.94
N GLY A 72 -8.31 -8.51 9.32
CA GLY A 72 -7.11 -9.28 9.05
C GLY A 72 -5.83 -8.45 9.12
N PRO A 73 -4.66 -9.05 8.85
CA PRO A 73 -3.38 -8.35 8.88
C PRO A 73 -3.39 -7.08 8.02
N TYR A 74 -2.66 -6.07 8.44
CA TYR A 74 -2.46 -4.87 7.62
C TYR A 74 -1.90 -5.26 6.24
N LYS A 75 -2.46 -4.72 5.18
CA LYS A 75 -2.07 -5.07 3.81
C LYS A 75 -2.10 -3.86 2.91
N GLY A 76 -0.98 -3.60 2.23
CA GLY A 76 -0.91 -2.52 1.25
C GLY A 76 0.49 -2.28 0.70
N GLY A 77 0.56 -1.55 -0.43
CA GLY A 77 1.80 -1.29 -1.16
C GLY A 77 2.76 -0.35 -0.45
N ILE A 78 3.99 -0.30 -0.98
CA ILE A 78 5.02 0.70 -0.68
C ILE A 78 5.23 1.52 -1.96
N ARG A 79 5.16 2.85 -1.86
CA ARG A 79 5.35 3.79 -2.98
C ARG A 79 6.67 4.53 -2.85
N PHE A 80 7.49 4.51 -3.92
CA PHE A 80 8.69 5.34 -4.01
C PHE A 80 8.49 6.41 -5.10
N HIS A 81 8.26 7.63 -4.66
CA HIS A 81 8.05 8.77 -5.54
C HIS A 81 8.32 10.08 -4.81
N SER A 82 8.88 11.06 -5.50
CA SER A 82 9.23 12.37 -4.92
C SER A 82 8.06 13.15 -4.30
N SER A 83 6.82 12.85 -4.72
CA SER A 83 5.62 13.48 -4.14
C SER A 83 5.14 12.85 -2.83
N VAL A 84 5.75 11.74 -2.40
CA VAL A 84 5.29 11.04 -1.19
C VAL A 84 5.46 11.91 0.04
N ASN A 85 4.36 12.07 0.76
CA ASN A 85 4.30 12.70 2.08
C ASN A 85 3.32 11.93 2.97
N LEU A 86 3.20 12.33 4.23
CA LEU A 86 2.36 11.64 5.21
C LEU A 86 0.87 11.70 4.84
N SER A 87 0.37 12.85 4.38
CA SER A 87 -1.04 13.04 3.97
C SER A 87 -1.42 12.09 2.84
N ILE A 88 -0.59 12.01 1.79
CA ILE A 88 -0.78 11.10 0.66
C ILE A 88 -0.81 9.63 1.13
N LEU A 89 0.10 9.23 1.99
CA LEU A 89 0.14 7.84 2.46
C LEU A 89 -1.01 7.51 3.41
N LYS A 90 -1.50 8.46 4.18
CA LYS A 90 -2.70 8.28 5.01
C LYS A 90 -3.94 8.06 4.15
N PHE A 91 -4.17 8.91 3.11
CA PHE A 91 -5.31 8.70 2.24
C PHE A 91 -5.24 7.35 1.52
N LEU A 92 -4.07 6.98 1.01
CA LEU A 92 -3.89 5.69 0.34
C LEU A 92 -4.10 4.50 1.28
N ALA A 93 -3.73 4.61 2.56
CA ALA A 93 -3.95 3.56 3.55
C ALA A 93 -5.44 3.45 3.93
N PHE A 94 -6.13 4.56 4.04
CA PHE A 94 -7.57 4.66 4.25
C PHE A 94 -8.33 3.99 3.10
N GLU A 95 -8.09 4.40 1.87
CA GLU A 95 -8.70 3.80 0.69
C GLU A 95 -8.37 2.31 0.56
N GLN A 96 -7.13 1.90 0.90
CA GLN A 96 -6.72 0.50 0.89
C GLN A 96 -7.54 -0.35 1.85
N THR A 97 -7.95 0.19 3.00
CA THR A 97 -8.81 -0.48 3.96
C THR A 97 -10.16 -0.84 3.33
N PHE A 98 -10.82 0.11 2.68
CA PHE A 98 -12.09 -0.13 1.98
C PHE A 98 -11.91 -1.05 0.77
N LYS A 99 -10.89 -0.81 -0.04
CA LYS A 99 -10.56 -1.66 -1.19
C LYS A 99 -10.40 -3.13 -0.78
N ASN A 100 -9.64 -3.41 0.28
CA ASN A 100 -9.41 -4.76 0.76
C ASN A 100 -10.70 -5.40 1.31
N SER A 101 -11.55 -4.64 1.99
CA SER A 101 -12.82 -5.13 2.52
C SER A 101 -13.76 -5.64 1.41
N LEU A 102 -13.71 -5.04 0.22
CA LEU A 102 -14.53 -5.45 -0.93
C LEU A 102 -14.06 -6.76 -1.59
N THR A 103 -12.88 -7.26 -1.24
CA THR A 103 -12.36 -8.54 -1.78
C THR A 103 -12.95 -9.76 -1.10
N THR A 104 -13.66 -9.61 0.01
CA THR A 104 -14.14 -10.69 0.91
C THR A 104 -13.02 -11.49 1.59
N LEU A 105 -11.76 -11.14 1.37
CA LEU A 105 -10.60 -11.79 1.99
C LEU A 105 -10.26 -11.13 3.34
N PRO A 106 -9.68 -11.90 4.29
CA PRO A 106 -9.34 -11.39 5.62
C PRO A 106 -8.06 -10.54 5.58
N MET A 107 -8.15 -9.34 5.01
CA MET A 107 -7.06 -8.39 4.88
C MET A 107 -7.47 -7.02 5.39
N GLY A 108 -6.67 -6.45 6.29
CA GLY A 108 -6.77 -5.06 6.72
C GLY A 108 -6.19 -4.09 5.69
N GLY A 109 -5.97 -2.84 6.08
CA GLY A 109 -5.43 -1.79 5.23
C GLY A 109 -4.14 -1.18 5.77
N ALA A 110 -3.19 -0.96 4.88
CA ALA A 110 -1.95 -0.25 5.15
C ALA A 110 -1.39 0.41 3.90
N LYS A 111 -0.48 1.37 4.10
CA LYS A 111 0.32 1.94 3.02
C LYS A 111 1.69 2.36 3.55
N GLY A 112 2.71 2.16 2.74
CA GLY A 112 4.05 2.66 3.01
C GLY A 112 4.61 3.48 1.86
N GLY A 113 5.75 4.10 2.08
CA GLY A 113 6.43 4.81 1.02
C GLY A 113 7.57 5.68 1.49
N SER A 114 8.19 6.32 0.52
CA SER A 114 9.26 7.28 0.71
C SER A 114 9.25 8.31 -0.42
N ASP A 115 9.72 9.51 -0.13
CA ASP A 115 10.02 10.56 -1.11
C ASP A 115 11.22 10.24 -2.01
N PHE A 116 11.83 9.07 -1.86
CA PHE A 116 12.86 8.55 -2.76
C PHE A 116 12.32 8.37 -4.18
N ASN A 117 13.04 8.88 -5.18
CA ASN A 117 12.69 8.68 -6.59
C ASN A 117 13.65 7.65 -7.22
N PRO A 118 13.18 6.46 -7.61
CA PRO A 118 14.02 5.43 -8.22
C PRO A 118 14.38 5.72 -9.69
N LYS A 119 13.74 6.70 -10.34
CA LYS A 119 14.03 7.03 -11.75
C LYS A 119 15.45 7.56 -11.90
N GLY A 120 16.21 6.98 -12.85
CA GLY A 120 17.58 7.37 -13.12
C GLY A 120 18.61 6.84 -12.11
N LYS A 121 18.19 6.05 -11.13
CA LYS A 121 19.08 5.38 -10.17
C LYS A 121 19.55 4.03 -10.69
N SER A 122 20.78 3.66 -10.33
CA SER A 122 21.29 2.33 -10.64
C SER A 122 20.61 1.23 -9.83
N ASN A 123 20.70 -0.02 -10.28
CA ASN A 123 20.18 -1.16 -9.50
C ASN A 123 20.86 -1.26 -8.12
N ALA A 124 22.14 -0.91 -8.03
CA ALA A 124 22.88 -0.93 -6.78
C ALA A 124 22.42 0.16 -5.80
N GLU A 125 22.15 1.37 -6.28
CA GLU A 125 21.55 2.45 -5.50
C GLU A 125 20.17 2.09 -4.98
N ILE A 126 19.29 1.56 -5.84
CA ILE A 126 17.93 1.13 -5.47
C ILE A 126 17.99 -0.01 -4.45
N MET A 127 18.90 -0.96 -4.62
CA MET A 127 19.09 -2.05 -3.66
C MET A 127 19.52 -1.51 -2.28
N ARG A 128 20.51 -0.62 -2.23
CA ARG A 128 20.96 0.02 -0.97
C ARG A 128 19.83 0.78 -0.29
N PHE A 129 19.04 1.53 -1.07
CA PHE A 129 17.87 2.23 -0.55
C PHE A 129 16.82 1.27 0.03
N CYS A 130 16.44 0.22 -0.72
CA CYS A 130 15.48 -0.80 -0.27
C CYS A 130 15.93 -1.48 1.02
N GLN A 131 17.23 -1.80 1.12
CA GLN A 131 17.82 -2.41 2.32
C GLN A 131 17.77 -1.46 3.52
N ALA A 132 18.13 -0.19 3.32
CA ALA A 132 18.08 0.84 4.36
C ALA A 132 16.61 1.09 4.83
N TYR A 133 15.66 1.13 3.91
CA TYR A 133 14.23 1.29 4.24
C TYR A 133 13.72 0.11 5.10
N ILE A 134 14.07 -1.11 4.75
CA ILE A 134 13.64 -2.29 5.51
C ILE A 134 14.39 -2.41 6.86
N LEU A 135 15.61 -1.95 6.96
CA LEU A 135 16.33 -1.93 8.24
C LEU A 135 15.56 -1.17 9.33
N GLU A 136 14.84 -0.11 8.96
CA GLU A 136 14.01 0.65 9.88
C GLU A 136 12.63 0.00 10.12
N LEU A 137 12.08 -0.68 9.11
CA LEU A 137 10.69 -1.13 9.13
C LEU A 137 10.50 -2.59 9.59
N TRP A 138 11.48 -3.46 9.47
CA TRP A 138 11.33 -4.91 9.55
C TRP A 138 10.63 -5.43 10.82
N ARG A 139 10.82 -4.75 11.97
CA ARG A 139 10.19 -5.16 13.23
C ARG A 139 8.68 -4.93 13.27
N ASN A 140 8.15 -4.12 12.37
CA ASN A 140 6.74 -3.71 12.34
C ASN A 140 5.95 -4.42 11.24
N ILE A 141 6.59 -5.30 10.45
CA ILE A 141 5.96 -6.07 9.37
C ILE A 141 6.14 -7.57 9.62
N GLY A 142 5.30 -8.37 9.00
CA GLY A 142 5.35 -9.83 9.15
C GLY A 142 4.09 -10.50 8.59
N PRO A 143 4.11 -11.84 8.38
CA PRO A 143 3.02 -12.56 7.71
C PRO A 143 1.68 -12.52 8.46
N GLY A 144 1.71 -12.39 9.78
CA GLY A 144 0.53 -12.28 10.63
C GLY A 144 0.23 -10.87 11.12
N THR A 145 1.04 -9.88 10.74
CA THR A 145 0.93 -8.51 11.27
C THR A 145 0.67 -7.52 10.15
N ASP A 146 1.61 -7.37 9.23
CA ASP A 146 1.57 -6.38 8.16
C ASP A 146 2.32 -6.89 6.93
N ILE A 147 1.62 -6.99 5.80
CA ILE A 147 2.14 -7.59 4.57
C ILE A 147 2.27 -6.52 3.48
N PRO A 148 3.47 -5.96 3.27
CA PRO A 148 3.70 -5.00 2.20
C PRO A 148 3.61 -5.61 0.79
N ALA A 149 3.50 -4.74 -0.20
CA ALA A 149 3.48 -5.08 -1.63
C ALA A 149 4.12 -3.96 -2.46
N GLY A 150 4.15 -4.13 -3.79
CA GLY A 150 4.52 -3.06 -4.71
C GLY A 150 3.44 -2.00 -4.90
N ASP A 151 3.86 -0.85 -5.39
CA ASP A 151 3.05 0.30 -5.79
C ASP A 151 3.88 1.16 -6.78
N ILE A 152 3.51 2.42 -7.04
CA ILE A 152 4.30 3.32 -7.91
C ILE A 152 5.77 3.35 -7.47
N GLY A 153 6.68 3.13 -8.41
CA GLY A 153 8.12 3.11 -8.17
C GLY A 153 8.64 1.87 -7.43
N VAL A 154 7.78 0.89 -7.14
CA VAL A 154 8.13 -0.37 -6.46
C VAL A 154 7.53 -1.55 -7.22
N GLY A 155 8.32 -2.16 -8.07
CA GLY A 155 8.00 -3.38 -8.80
C GLY A 155 8.60 -4.63 -8.15
N GLY A 156 8.63 -5.74 -8.92
CA GLY A 156 9.19 -7.01 -8.45
C GLY A 156 10.66 -6.91 -8.01
N ARG A 157 11.47 -6.10 -8.69
CA ARG A 157 12.87 -5.83 -8.32
C ARG A 157 12.99 -5.27 -6.91
N GLU A 158 12.29 -4.18 -6.62
CA GLU A 158 12.30 -3.51 -5.33
C GLU A 158 11.72 -4.40 -4.23
N VAL A 159 10.63 -5.09 -4.53
CA VAL A 159 10.03 -6.08 -3.59
C VAL A 159 11.03 -7.17 -3.25
N ASN A 160 11.76 -7.72 -4.23
CA ASN A 160 12.77 -8.75 -3.97
C ASN A 160 13.95 -8.21 -3.15
N TYR A 161 14.42 -6.97 -3.38
CA TYR A 161 15.46 -6.36 -2.57
C TYR A 161 15.01 -6.18 -1.10
N MET A 162 13.79 -5.68 -0.90
CA MET A 162 13.22 -5.50 0.44
C MET A 162 13.00 -6.85 1.14
N TYR A 163 12.42 -7.82 0.45
CA TYR A 163 12.19 -9.15 1.01
C TYR A 163 13.48 -9.88 1.36
N GLY A 164 14.51 -9.76 0.50
CA GLY A 164 15.83 -10.33 0.77
C GLY A 164 16.45 -9.78 2.06
N MET A 165 16.32 -8.47 2.30
CA MET A 165 16.79 -7.87 3.55
C MET A 165 15.92 -8.29 4.75
N TYR A 166 14.60 -8.30 4.59
CA TYR A 166 13.67 -8.78 5.63
C TYR A 166 14.01 -10.22 6.09
N LYS A 167 14.15 -11.15 5.14
CA LYS A 167 14.54 -12.53 5.44
C LYS A 167 15.82 -12.63 6.28
N LYS A 168 16.81 -11.80 5.93
CA LYS A 168 18.09 -11.79 6.62
C LYS A 168 17.95 -11.31 8.07
N LEU A 169 17.13 -10.28 8.31
CA LEU A 169 16.92 -9.68 9.62
C LEU A 169 16.00 -10.53 10.50
N ALA A 170 14.87 -10.97 9.95
CA ALA A 170 13.86 -11.77 10.65
C ALA A 170 14.29 -13.25 10.81
N ARG A 171 15.25 -13.72 10.00
CA ARG A 171 15.70 -15.12 9.95
C ARG A 171 14.58 -16.12 9.62
N GLU A 172 13.65 -15.70 8.76
CA GLU A 172 12.53 -16.53 8.35
C GLU A 172 12.23 -16.41 6.85
N ASN A 173 11.71 -17.49 6.28
CA ASN A 173 11.11 -17.51 4.95
C ASN A 173 9.58 -17.52 5.13
N SER A 174 8.94 -16.36 5.01
CA SER A 174 7.54 -16.22 5.34
C SER A 174 6.74 -15.55 4.20
N GLY A 175 5.43 -15.49 4.39
CA GLY A 175 4.50 -14.79 3.50
C GLY A 175 4.57 -13.26 3.57
N THR A 176 5.53 -12.69 4.27
CA THR A 176 5.76 -11.24 4.28
C THR A 176 6.13 -10.78 2.88
N PHE A 177 5.50 -9.76 2.38
CA PHE A 177 5.49 -9.26 1.00
C PHE A 177 4.70 -10.10 -0.01
N THR A 178 3.88 -9.45 -0.80
CA THR A 178 3.33 -9.95 -2.05
C THR A 178 3.97 -9.23 -3.24
N GLY A 179 3.95 -9.86 -4.43
CA GLY A 179 4.63 -9.36 -5.62
C GLY A 179 6.10 -9.77 -5.72
N LYS A 180 6.51 -10.76 -4.91
CA LYS A 180 7.83 -11.40 -5.01
C LYS A 180 7.92 -12.22 -6.30
N GLY A 181 9.14 -12.44 -6.80
CA GLY A 181 9.41 -13.41 -7.85
C GLY A 181 9.09 -14.85 -7.40
N LEU A 182 8.92 -15.74 -8.37
CA LEU A 182 8.63 -17.16 -8.11
C LEU A 182 9.71 -17.82 -7.25
N GLU A 183 10.96 -17.46 -7.48
CA GLU A 183 12.13 -17.93 -6.73
C GLU A 183 12.09 -17.55 -5.23
N SER A 184 11.27 -16.56 -4.89
CA SER A 184 11.06 -16.09 -3.52
C SER A 184 9.69 -16.52 -2.96
N GLY A 185 9.02 -17.46 -3.60
CA GLY A 185 7.69 -17.92 -3.18
C GLY A 185 6.54 -17.02 -3.62
N GLY A 186 6.73 -16.23 -4.68
CA GLY A 186 5.69 -15.41 -5.29
C GLY A 186 4.65 -16.19 -6.08
N SER A 187 3.56 -15.54 -6.45
CA SER A 187 2.45 -16.12 -7.23
C SER A 187 2.64 -15.89 -8.74
N LEU A 188 2.14 -16.82 -9.55
CA LEU A 188 1.98 -16.63 -10.99
C LEU A 188 0.95 -15.54 -11.33
N ILE A 189 1.05 -14.97 -12.55
CA ILE A 189 0.09 -13.99 -13.12
C ILE A 189 -0.04 -12.68 -12.32
N ARG A 190 0.76 -12.46 -11.27
CA ARG A 190 0.65 -11.22 -10.46
C ARG A 190 0.92 -9.94 -11.27
N PRO A 191 1.90 -9.87 -12.19
CA PRO A 191 2.14 -8.67 -12.99
C PRO A 191 0.94 -8.24 -13.83
N GLU A 192 0.24 -9.20 -14.42
CA GLU A 192 -0.89 -8.98 -15.33
C GLU A 192 -2.24 -8.84 -14.62
N ALA A 193 -2.33 -9.27 -13.35
CA ALA A 193 -3.60 -9.40 -12.63
C ALA A 193 -4.41 -8.10 -12.55
N THR A 194 -3.75 -6.96 -12.36
CA THR A 194 -4.44 -5.65 -12.27
C THR A 194 -5.05 -5.26 -13.62
N GLY A 195 -4.32 -5.45 -14.72
CA GLY A 195 -4.80 -5.16 -16.07
C GLY A 195 -5.99 -6.04 -16.45
N TYR A 196 -5.88 -7.34 -16.25
CA TYR A 196 -7.01 -8.27 -16.49
C TYR A 196 -8.21 -7.93 -15.62
N GLY A 197 -8.01 -7.65 -14.35
CA GLY A 197 -9.08 -7.28 -13.43
C GLY A 197 -9.82 -6.03 -13.88
N ASN A 198 -9.12 -5.00 -14.33
CA ASN A 198 -9.73 -3.79 -14.88
C ASN A 198 -10.59 -4.07 -16.11
N VAL A 199 -10.08 -4.89 -17.05
CA VAL A 199 -10.83 -5.22 -18.26
C VAL A 199 -12.08 -6.06 -17.92
N TYR A 200 -11.97 -7.05 -17.04
CA TYR A 200 -13.11 -7.84 -16.62
C TYR A 200 -14.18 -6.98 -15.93
N PHE A 201 -13.77 -6.08 -15.04
CA PHE A 201 -14.69 -5.16 -14.37
C PHE A 201 -15.37 -4.23 -15.38
N LEU A 202 -14.62 -3.68 -16.36
CA LEU A 202 -15.17 -2.86 -17.44
C LEU A 202 -16.22 -3.63 -18.24
N LEU A 203 -15.96 -4.87 -18.61
CA LEU A 203 -16.90 -5.70 -19.36
C LEU A 203 -18.21 -5.92 -18.59
N GLU A 204 -18.14 -6.22 -17.30
CA GLU A 204 -19.33 -6.38 -16.46
C GLU A 204 -20.10 -5.04 -16.32
N MET A 205 -19.40 -3.93 -16.14
CA MET A 205 -20.01 -2.60 -16.07
C MET A 205 -20.71 -2.22 -17.37
N LEU A 206 -20.13 -2.53 -18.54
CA LEU A 206 -20.76 -2.28 -19.84
C LEU A 206 -22.03 -3.14 -20.05
N LYS A 207 -22.04 -4.37 -19.58
CA LYS A 207 -23.22 -5.26 -19.62
C LYS A 207 -24.42 -4.64 -18.91
N THR A 208 -24.23 -3.96 -17.78
CA THR A 208 -25.33 -3.30 -17.06
C THR A 208 -26.00 -2.20 -17.85
N ARG A 209 -25.33 -1.70 -18.90
CA ARG A 209 -25.84 -0.65 -19.81
C ARG A 209 -26.13 -1.15 -21.22
N ASN A 210 -26.04 -2.46 -21.45
CA ASN A 210 -26.21 -3.08 -22.77
C ASN A 210 -25.26 -2.49 -23.82
N ILE A 211 -24.01 -2.20 -23.44
CA ILE A 211 -22.97 -1.65 -24.33
C ILE A 211 -21.93 -2.73 -24.62
N GLU A 212 -21.61 -2.93 -25.88
CA GLU A 212 -20.49 -3.78 -26.31
C GLU A 212 -19.18 -2.99 -26.33
N LEU A 213 -18.09 -3.63 -25.90
CA LEU A 213 -16.74 -3.04 -25.92
C LEU A 213 -16.18 -2.92 -27.33
N LYS A 214 -16.60 -3.80 -28.24
CA LYS A 214 -16.10 -3.83 -29.63
C LYS A 214 -16.24 -2.46 -30.30
N GLY A 215 -15.14 -1.95 -30.85
CA GLY A 215 -15.09 -0.66 -31.54
C GLY A 215 -15.09 0.57 -30.63
N LYS A 216 -14.95 0.41 -29.33
CA LYS A 216 -14.79 1.51 -28.36
C LYS A 216 -13.33 1.82 -28.13
N THR A 217 -13.02 3.11 -27.90
CA THR A 217 -11.75 3.56 -27.36
C THR A 217 -11.82 3.48 -25.82
N VAL A 218 -10.78 2.89 -25.20
CA VAL A 218 -10.69 2.72 -23.73
C VAL A 218 -9.39 3.34 -23.26
#